data_8d9853d2fc1ee1d363ad53ebf55f5b23
#
_entry.id   8d9853d2fc1ee1d363ad53ebf55f5b23
#
_cell.length_a   1.000
_cell.length_b   1.000
_cell.length_c   1.000
_cell.angle_alpha   90.00
_cell.angle_beta   90.00
_cell.angle_gamma   90.00
#
_symmetry.space_group_name_H-M   'P 1'
#
loop_
_entity.id
_entity.type
_entity.pdbx_description
1 polymer ?
#
loop_
_entity_poly.entity_id
_entity_poly.type
_entity_poly.pdbx_seq_one_letter_code
_entity_poly.pdbx_strand_id
1 'polypeptide(L)'
;HAWQSKDMKNWVHHGPVTPGFARWTTTAEQVGGKTYIYYDFPNDQDPHLFIDDDLTDGKPGKNMGLAFADPSDGSDCAVIRDLDGKFHIIYEDWSPIHAGKHSWDSPLAGHSISPNGMHPFKISDPAIDHRTKPTGKMAKYNHPHWTKEDPKRFPTSVAEYEIHQPEQDAYGDWAAISIGGQYYLFCDF
;
A
#
# COMPACT_ATOMS: atom_id res chain seq x y z
N HIS A 1 12.18 -9.65 -8.22
CA HIS A 1 12.42 -11.07 -8.52
C HIS A 1 11.19 -11.89 -8.15
N ALA A 2 10.93 -12.98 -8.90
CA ALA A 2 9.89 -13.95 -8.58
C ALA A 2 10.45 -15.13 -7.80
N TRP A 3 9.72 -15.55 -6.80
CA TRP A 3 9.96 -16.74 -6.01
C TRP A 3 8.67 -17.55 -5.93
N GLN A 4 8.74 -18.84 -6.15
CA GLN A 4 7.59 -19.73 -6.16
C GLN A 4 7.75 -20.86 -5.16
N SER A 5 6.68 -21.18 -4.45
CA SER A 5 6.63 -22.35 -3.57
C SER A 5 5.24 -22.99 -3.61
N LYS A 6 5.18 -24.29 -3.36
CA LYS A 6 3.94 -25.05 -3.18
C LYS A 6 3.62 -25.33 -1.72
N ASP A 7 4.59 -25.15 -0.83
CA ASP A 7 4.51 -25.60 0.56
C ASP A 7 5.04 -24.55 1.57
N MET A 8 5.43 -23.35 1.08
CA MET A 8 6.04 -22.28 1.85
C MET A 8 7.38 -22.63 2.52
N LYS A 9 7.98 -23.75 2.15
CA LYS A 9 9.26 -24.24 2.70
C LYS A 9 10.32 -24.35 1.61
N ASN A 10 9.94 -24.91 0.48
CA ASN A 10 10.83 -25.11 -0.66
C ASN A 10 10.51 -24.06 -1.72
N TRP A 11 11.48 -23.18 -1.99
CA TRP A 11 11.31 -22.06 -2.90
C TRP A 11 12.17 -22.22 -4.15
N VAL A 12 11.58 -21.90 -5.29
CA VAL A 12 12.27 -21.81 -6.58
C VAL A 12 12.41 -20.34 -6.92
N HIS A 13 13.61 -19.91 -7.23
CA HIS A 13 13.90 -18.55 -7.68
C HIS A 13 13.90 -18.48 -9.20
N HIS A 14 13.03 -17.69 -9.77
CA HIS A 14 12.86 -17.56 -11.22
C HIS A 14 13.62 -16.37 -11.83
N GLY A 15 14.12 -15.46 -11.02
CA GLY A 15 14.86 -14.30 -11.49
C GLY A 15 14.07 -13.00 -11.49
N PRO A 16 14.54 -11.96 -12.23
CA PRO A 16 13.94 -10.65 -12.22
C PRO A 16 12.59 -10.62 -12.96
N VAL A 17 11.64 -9.87 -12.42
CA VAL A 17 10.35 -9.53 -13.04
C VAL A 17 10.22 -8.03 -13.30
N THR A 18 11.10 -7.25 -12.68
CA THR A 18 11.28 -5.81 -12.92
C THR A 18 12.78 -5.51 -13.09
N PRO A 19 13.16 -4.38 -13.67
CA PRO A 19 14.56 -3.96 -13.72
C PRO A 19 15.16 -3.77 -12.32
N GLY A 20 16.47 -3.97 -12.18
CA GLY A 20 17.17 -3.90 -10.89
C GLY A 20 17.24 -2.51 -10.24
N PHE A 21 16.71 -1.49 -10.90
CA PHE A 21 16.59 -0.14 -10.36
C PHE A 21 15.19 0.19 -9.81
N ALA A 22 14.23 -0.74 -9.91
CA ALA A 22 12.95 -0.58 -9.22
C ALA A 22 13.21 -0.52 -7.71
N ARG A 23 12.65 0.49 -7.05
CA ARG A 23 12.82 0.74 -5.61
C ARG A 23 11.49 0.58 -4.91
N TRP A 24 11.57 0.46 -3.60
CA TRP A 24 10.46 0.49 -2.66
C TRP A 24 9.44 -0.63 -2.88
N THR A 25 8.24 -0.40 -2.46
CA THR A 25 7.20 -1.42 -2.37
C THR A 25 6.79 -1.94 -3.74
N THR A 26 6.76 -3.24 -3.88
CA THR A 26 6.22 -3.90 -5.06
C THR A 26 4.89 -4.55 -4.68
N THR A 27 3.84 -4.20 -5.38
CA THR A 27 2.53 -4.81 -5.24
C THR A 27 2.08 -5.39 -6.58
N ALA A 28 1.25 -6.42 -6.56
CA ALA A 28 0.87 -7.10 -7.80
C ALA A 28 -0.57 -7.62 -7.76
N GLU A 29 -1.19 -7.61 -8.96
CA GLU A 29 -2.52 -8.17 -9.20
C GLU A 29 -2.50 -9.10 -10.40
N GLN A 30 -3.25 -10.20 -10.33
CA GLN A 30 -3.38 -11.13 -11.44
C GLN A 30 -4.65 -10.87 -12.24
N VAL A 31 -4.51 -10.72 -13.56
CA VAL A 31 -5.61 -10.41 -14.47
C VAL A 31 -5.50 -11.22 -15.76
N GLY A 32 -6.44 -12.12 -16.00
CA GLY A 32 -6.53 -12.85 -17.25
C GLY A 32 -5.25 -13.61 -17.62
N GLY A 33 -4.60 -14.22 -16.66
CA GLY A 33 -3.34 -14.96 -16.83
C GLY A 33 -2.09 -14.10 -16.90
N LYS A 34 -2.21 -12.79 -16.71
CA LYS A 34 -1.10 -11.85 -16.66
C LYS A 34 -0.94 -11.31 -15.25
N THR A 35 0.27 -10.99 -14.86
CA THR A 35 0.59 -10.34 -13.59
C THR A 35 0.91 -8.88 -13.83
N TYR A 36 0.14 -8.01 -13.21
CA TYR A 36 0.36 -6.57 -13.20
C TYR A 36 1.20 -6.25 -11.98
N ILE A 37 2.42 -5.76 -12.18
CA ILE A 37 3.39 -5.49 -11.12
C ILE A 37 3.59 -3.98 -11.07
N TYR A 38 3.23 -3.38 -9.94
CA TYR A 38 3.44 -1.97 -9.67
C TYR A 38 4.64 -1.80 -8.75
N TYR A 39 5.47 -0.82 -9.04
CA TYR A 39 6.67 -0.53 -8.28
C TYR A 39 6.99 0.95 -8.39
N ASP A 40 7.63 1.48 -7.37
CA ASP A 40 8.04 2.87 -7.37
C ASP A 40 9.30 3.06 -8.19
N PHE A 41 9.25 4.02 -9.08
CA PHE A 41 10.37 4.32 -9.94
C PHE A 41 11.34 5.30 -9.25
N PRO A 42 12.66 5.07 -9.30
CA PRO A 42 13.60 5.84 -8.49
C PRO A 42 13.73 7.32 -8.85
N ASN A 43 13.21 7.75 -9.99
CA ASN A 43 13.34 9.13 -10.42
C ASN A 43 12.19 10.05 -9.96
N ASP A 44 11.00 9.49 -9.82
CA ASP A 44 9.78 10.23 -9.51
C ASP A 44 9.03 9.67 -8.29
N GLN A 45 9.46 8.52 -7.80
CA GLN A 45 8.81 7.76 -6.72
C GLN A 45 7.35 7.39 -7.02
N ASP A 46 6.93 7.59 -8.25
CA ASP A 46 5.58 7.26 -8.70
C ASP A 46 5.45 5.77 -9.05
N PRO A 47 4.26 5.17 -8.86
CA PRO A 47 4.02 3.80 -9.29
C PRO A 47 4.09 3.63 -10.80
N HIS A 48 5.02 2.80 -11.26
CA HIS A 48 5.14 2.34 -12.64
C HIS A 48 4.64 0.92 -12.77
N LEU A 49 4.20 0.53 -13.97
CA LEU A 49 3.60 -0.77 -14.24
C LEU A 49 4.46 -1.62 -15.17
N PHE A 50 4.72 -2.85 -14.75
CA PHE A 50 5.13 -3.95 -15.62
C PHE A 50 3.99 -4.96 -15.76
N ILE A 51 3.79 -5.49 -16.96
CA ILE A 51 2.85 -6.60 -17.19
C ILE A 51 3.65 -7.80 -17.62
N ASP A 52 3.54 -8.87 -16.85
CA ASP A 52 4.25 -10.12 -17.04
C ASP A 52 3.24 -11.26 -17.26
N ASP A 53 3.47 -12.08 -18.29
CA ASP A 53 2.64 -13.23 -18.62
C ASP A 53 3.32 -14.57 -18.29
N ASP A 54 4.60 -14.53 -17.84
CA ASP A 54 5.30 -15.71 -17.33
C ASP A 54 6.37 -15.38 -16.29
N LEU A 55 5.98 -15.32 -15.04
CA LEU A 55 6.89 -15.03 -13.89
C LEU A 55 8.05 -16.04 -13.76
N THR A 56 8.07 -17.09 -14.56
CA THR A 56 9.07 -18.18 -14.46
C THR A 56 10.17 -18.11 -15.52
N ASP A 57 10.05 -17.21 -16.49
CA ASP A 57 10.99 -17.13 -17.62
C ASP A 57 12.29 -16.35 -17.30
N GLY A 58 12.36 -15.74 -16.11
CA GLY A 58 13.54 -15.00 -15.62
C GLY A 58 13.79 -13.69 -16.34
N LYS A 59 12.78 -13.10 -16.97
CA LYS A 59 12.86 -11.81 -17.66
C LYS A 59 11.87 -10.82 -17.10
N PRO A 60 12.20 -9.52 -17.07
CA PRO A 60 11.22 -8.50 -16.77
C PRO A 60 10.05 -8.54 -17.75
N GLY A 61 8.84 -8.37 -17.24
CA GLY A 61 7.66 -8.21 -18.05
C GLY A 61 7.71 -6.94 -18.92
N LYS A 62 6.66 -6.70 -19.69
CA LYS A 62 6.54 -5.52 -20.54
C LYS A 62 6.40 -4.26 -19.70
N ASN A 63 7.31 -3.32 -19.86
CA ASN A 63 7.23 -1.99 -19.25
C ASN A 63 6.09 -1.19 -19.88
N MET A 64 5.13 -0.78 -19.08
CA MET A 64 3.99 0.06 -19.47
C MET A 64 4.17 1.53 -19.09
N GLY A 65 5.27 1.85 -18.39
CA GLY A 65 5.56 3.19 -17.91
C GLY A 65 4.77 3.57 -16.67
N LEU A 66 4.57 4.87 -16.49
CA LEU A 66 3.85 5.45 -15.37
C LEU A 66 2.43 4.88 -15.27
N ALA A 67 2.06 4.36 -14.11
CA ALA A 67 0.69 3.93 -13.81
C ALA A 67 -0.11 5.05 -13.16
N PHE A 68 0.48 5.72 -12.18
CA PHE A 68 -0.15 6.78 -11.41
C PHE A 68 0.87 7.86 -11.06
N ALA A 69 0.53 9.13 -11.35
CA ALA A 69 1.30 10.26 -10.86
C ALA A 69 0.77 10.63 -9.48
N ASP A 70 1.56 10.33 -8.46
CA ASP A 70 1.25 10.65 -7.08
C ASP A 70 1.42 12.17 -6.87
N PRO A 71 0.38 12.88 -6.42
CA PRO A 71 0.47 14.33 -6.23
C PRO A 71 1.40 14.76 -5.09
N SER A 72 1.86 13.81 -4.27
CA SER A 72 2.66 14.07 -3.08
C SER A 72 4.06 13.45 -3.09
N ASP A 73 4.41 12.67 -4.13
CA ASP A 73 5.64 11.88 -4.23
C ASP A 73 5.81 10.88 -3.06
N GLY A 74 4.69 10.41 -2.49
CA GLY A 74 4.68 9.57 -1.30
C GLY A 74 4.86 8.09 -1.58
N SER A 75 4.10 7.53 -2.46
CA SER A 75 4.01 6.14 -2.90
C SER A 75 3.76 5.06 -1.83
N ASP A 76 4.66 4.13 -1.61
CA ASP A 76 4.48 2.93 -0.75
C ASP A 76 3.07 2.32 -0.88
N CYS A 77 2.67 2.10 -2.14
CA CYS A 77 1.30 1.84 -2.50
C CYS A 77 0.90 0.36 -2.41
N ALA A 78 -0.36 0.12 -2.11
CA ALA A 78 -1.02 -1.15 -2.36
C ALA A 78 -1.97 -1.04 -3.54
N VAL A 79 -2.01 -2.06 -4.37
CA VAL A 79 -3.00 -2.19 -5.45
C VAL A 79 -3.95 -3.33 -5.13
N ILE A 80 -5.23 -3.12 -5.39
CA ILE A 80 -6.27 -4.14 -5.24
C ILE A 80 -7.32 -4.00 -6.35
N ARG A 81 -7.85 -5.13 -6.80
CA ARG A 81 -9.03 -5.13 -7.68
C ARG A 81 -10.32 -5.27 -6.90
N ASP A 82 -11.31 -4.45 -7.26
CA ASP A 82 -12.66 -4.59 -6.72
C ASP A 82 -13.45 -5.70 -7.44
N LEU A 83 -14.66 -5.95 -6.95
CA LEU A 83 -15.55 -6.97 -7.52
C LEU A 83 -16.05 -6.62 -8.92
N ASP A 84 -16.04 -5.34 -9.29
CA ASP A 84 -16.37 -4.87 -10.63
C ASP A 84 -15.16 -4.95 -11.58
N GLY A 85 -14.00 -5.34 -11.07
CA GLY A 85 -12.76 -5.48 -11.81
C GLY A 85 -11.95 -4.20 -11.98
N LYS A 86 -12.34 -3.10 -11.31
CA LYS A 86 -11.55 -1.86 -11.30
C LYS A 86 -10.36 -2.01 -10.37
N PHE A 87 -9.31 -1.29 -10.69
CA PHE A 87 -8.09 -1.24 -9.88
C PHE A 87 -8.13 -0.02 -8.98
N HIS A 88 -7.74 -0.23 -7.74
CA HIS A 88 -7.59 0.80 -6.73
C HIS A 88 -6.14 0.83 -6.30
N ILE A 89 -5.52 2.02 -6.28
CA ILE A 89 -4.25 2.28 -5.63
C ILE A 89 -4.54 3.00 -4.32
N ILE A 90 -4.05 2.46 -3.21
CA ILE A 90 -3.98 3.13 -1.93
C ILE A 90 -2.52 3.52 -1.73
N TYR A 91 -2.25 4.78 -1.49
CA TYR A 91 -0.91 5.33 -1.45
C TYR A 91 -0.73 6.28 -0.26
N GLU A 92 0.50 6.55 0.09
CA GLU A 92 0.84 7.55 1.10
C GLU A 92 0.62 8.95 0.52
N ASP A 93 -0.42 9.64 0.95
CA ASP A 93 -0.69 10.99 0.48
C ASP A 93 -0.15 12.03 1.47
N TRP A 94 1.00 12.58 1.16
CA TRP A 94 1.66 13.61 1.96
C TRP A 94 1.12 15.01 1.72
N SER A 95 0.32 15.22 0.68
CA SER A 95 -0.16 16.55 0.28
C SER A 95 -1.04 17.26 1.31
N PRO A 96 -1.88 16.55 2.10
CA PRO A 96 -2.70 17.21 3.12
C PRO A 96 -1.95 17.54 4.40
N ILE A 97 -0.70 17.13 4.53
CA ILE A 97 0.05 17.29 5.77
C ILE A 97 0.40 18.74 6.02
N HIS A 98 -0.11 19.23 7.12
CA HIS A 98 0.33 20.48 7.70
C HIS A 98 1.56 20.25 8.58
N ALA A 99 2.71 20.05 7.96
CA ALA A 99 4.00 19.77 8.58
C ALA A 99 4.39 20.71 9.75
N GLY A 100 3.65 21.77 10.01
CA GLY A 100 3.85 22.65 11.15
C GLY A 100 3.01 22.34 12.39
N LYS A 101 2.08 21.37 12.31
CA LYS A 101 1.15 21.08 13.43
C LYS A 101 1.48 19.81 14.19
N HIS A 102 2.16 18.88 13.55
CA HIS A 102 2.48 17.58 14.13
C HIS A 102 3.99 17.40 14.16
N SER A 103 4.51 16.88 15.25
CA SER A 103 5.96 16.60 15.42
C SER A 103 6.43 15.35 14.66
N TRP A 104 5.53 14.70 13.96
CA TRP A 104 5.73 13.54 13.09
C TRP A 104 4.84 13.74 11.88
N ASP A 105 5.45 13.72 10.73
CA ASP A 105 4.75 13.81 9.46
C ASP A 105 4.21 12.45 9.11
N SER A 106 2.96 12.43 8.70
CA SER A 106 2.31 11.17 8.43
C SER A 106 1.38 11.32 7.26
N PRO A 107 1.55 10.49 6.25
CA PRO A 107 0.69 10.52 5.10
C PRO A 107 -0.73 10.05 5.44
N LEU A 108 -1.69 10.51 4.67
CA LEU A 108 -3.03 9.95 4.66
C LEU A 108 -3.11 8.76 3.69
N ALA A 109 -4.16 7.97 3.81
CA ALA A 109 -4.48 6.93 2.85
C ALA A 109 -5.09 7.53 1.58
N GLY A 110 -4.28 8.07 0.71
CA GLY A 110 -4.70 8.53 -0.61
C GLY A 110 -5.30 7.39 -1.43
N HIS A 111 -6.18 7.72 -2.38
CA HIS A 111 -6.88 6.72 -3.15
C HIS A 111 -7.08 7.15 -4.60
N SER A 112 -6.78 6.25 -5.53
CA SER A 112 -7.00 6.44 -6.96
C SER A 112 -7.56 5.21 -7.63
N ILE A 113 -8.31 5.40 -8.70
CA ILE A 113 -9.07 4.33 -9.38
C ILE A 113 -8.76 4.31 -10.87
N SER A 114 -8.54 3.11 -11.40
CA SER A 114 -8.44 2.85 -12.85
C SER A 114 -9.36 1.71 -13.26
N PRO A 115 -10.04 1.80 -14.41
CA PRO A 115 -10.89 0.71 -14.89
C PRO A 115 -10.11 -0.53 -15.36
N ASN A 116 -8.83 -0.40 -15.63
CA ASN A 116 -8.01 -1.45 -16.25
C ASN A 116 -6.60 -1.60 -15.66
N GLY A 117 -6.29 -0.86 -14.58
CA GLY A 117 -4.97 -0.90 -13.95
C GLY A 117 -3.86 -0.13 -14.67
N MET A 118 -4.19 0.60 -15.71
CA MET A 118 -3.24 1.41 -16.48
C MET A 118 -3.48 2.90 -16.28
N HIS A 119 -2.49 3.68 -16.65
CA HIS A 119 -2.63 5.14 -16.65
C HIS A 119 -3.77 5.62 -17.56
N PRO A 120 -4.53 6.66 -17.20
CA PRO A 120 -4.47 7.36 -15.92
C PRO A 120 -5.34 6.70 -14.85
N PHE A 121 -4.79 6.63 -13.64
CA PHE A 121 -5.61 6.48 -12.46
C PHE A 121 -6.22 7.84 -12.11
N LYS A 122 -7.47 7.85 -11.67
CA LYS A 122 -8.17 9.05 -11.24
C LYS A 122 -8.20 9.13 -9.73
N ILE A 123 -7.72 10.24 -9.20
CA ILE A 123 -7.80 10.53 -7.76
C ILE A 123 -9.26 10.48 -7.33
N SER A 124 -9.51 9.85 -6.21
CA SER A 124 -10.79 9.68 -5.54
C SER A 124 -10.70 10.23 -4.12
N ASP A 125 -11.81 10.17 -3.39
CA ASP A 125 -11.80 10.46 -1.96
C ASP A 125 -10.82 9.53 -1.24
N PRO A 126 -10.10 9.99 -0.20
CA PRO A 126 -9.19 9.15 0.57
C PRO A 126 -9.84 7.85 1.04
N ALA A 127 -9.07 6.78 1.11
CA ALA A 127 -9.58 5.50 1.59
C ALA A 127 -9.92 5.55 3.09
N ILE A 128 -9.14 6.30 3.85
CA ILE A 128 -9.34 6.52 5.29
C ILE A 128 -9.39 8.02 5.54
N ASP A 129 -10.46 8.51 6.16
CA ASP A 129 -10.67 9.91 6.54
C ASP A 129 -11.73 10.02 7.65
N HIS A 130 -12.31 11.22 7.82
CA HIS A 130 -13.37 11.50 8.81
C HIS A 130 -14.62 10.64 8.68
N ARG A 131 -14.82 9.92 7.57
CA ARG A 131 -15.92 8.95 7.38
C ARG A 131 -15.64 7.63 8.09
N THR A 132 -14.38 7.38 8.45
CA THR A 132 -13.95 6.16 9.13
C THR A 132 -14.56 6.09 10.53
N LYS A 133 -15.16 4.96 10.86
CA LYS A 133 -15.80 4.74 12.17
C LYS A 133 -15.04 3.68 12.94
N PRO A 134 -14.24 4.08 13.96
CA PRO A 134 -13.57 3.13 14.83
C PRO A 134 -14.58 2.22 15.55
N THR A 135 -14.27 0.96 15.66
CA THR A 135 -15.12 0.00 16.40
C THR A 135 -14.90 0.04 17.91
N GLY A 136 -13.85 0.72 18.37
CA GLY A 136 -13.39 0.71 19.75
C GLY A 136 -12.90 -0.65 20.24
N LYS A 137 -12.75 -1.64 19.34
CA LYS A 137 -12.29 -2.98 19.68
C LYS A 137 -10.78 -3.06 19.48
N MET A 138 -10.05 -2.76 20.53
CA MET A 138 -8.61 -3.00 20.55
C MET A 138 -8.28 -4.21 21.41
N ALA A 139 -7.42 -5.09 20.89
CA ALA A 139 -6.81 -6.11 21.72
C ALA A 139 -5.86 -5.42 22.75
N LYS A 140 -5.81 -5.93 23.98
CA LYS A 140 -4.76 -5.55 24.89
C LYS A 140 -3.43 -5.99 24.28
N TYR A 141 -2.66 -5.02 23.87
CA TYR A 141 -1.37 -5.28 23.27
C TYR A 141 -0.30 -5.24 24.37
N ASN A 142 0.21 -6.39 24.77
CA ASN A 142 1.36 -6.52 25.66
C ASN A 142 2.62 -6.72 24.82
N HIS A 143 3.21 -5.64 24.36
CA HIS A 143 4.49 -5.75 23.68
C HIS A 143 5.63 -5.83 24.71
N PRO A 144 6.46 -6.87 24.70
CA PRO A 144 7.50 -7.08 25.71
C PRO A 144 8.59 -6.00 25.73
N HIS A 145 8.69 -5.21 24.67
CA HIS A 145 9.63 -4.10 24.54
C HIS A 145 9.03 -2.73 24.85
N TRP A 146 7.74 -2.65 25.17
CA TRP A 146 7.14 -1.40 25.60
C TRP A 146 7.47 -1.17 27.08
N THR A 147 8.42 -0.30 27.29
CA THR A 147 8.74 0.17 28.63
C THR A 147 7.81 1.34 28.97
N LYS A 148 7.54 1.52 30.26
CA LYS A 148 6.79 2.68 30.76
C LYS A 148 7.42 4.03 30.39
N GLU A 149 8.56 4.00 29.75
CA GLU A 149 9.42 5.15 29.47
C GLU A 149 9.08 5.83 28.13
N ASP A 150 8.23 5.21 27.29
CA ASP A 150 7.78 5.84 26.05
C ASP A 150 6.23 5.90 25.93
N PRO A 151 5.53 6.49 26.92
CA PRO A 151 4.07 6.58 26.90
C PRO A 151 3.52 7.58 25.86
N LYS A 152 4.41 8.32 25.19
CA LYS A 152 4.02 9.34 24.21
C LYS A 152 3.94 8.80 22.79
N ARG A 153 4.45 7.60 22.57
CA ARG A 153 4.59 7.05 21.22
C ARG A 153 3.48 6.10 20.82
N PHE A 154 2.78 5.53 21.82
CA PHE A 154 1.72 4.56 21.55
C PHE A 154 0.53 4.77 22.48
N PRO A 155 -0.70 4.72 21.99
CA PRO A 155 -1.88 4.80 22.82
C PRO A 155 -1.87 3.66 23.84
N THR A 156 -2.01 3.99 25.10
CA THR A 156 -2.01 2.99 26.20
C THR A 156 -3.41 2.51 26.55
N SER A 157 -4.42 3.13 25.94
CA SER A 157 -5.82 2.81 26.19
C SER A 157 -6.67 2.98 24.93
N VAL A 158 -7.81 2.30 24.88
CA VAL A 158 -8.83 2.46 23.81
C VAL A 158 -9.30 3.93 23.74
N ALA A 159 -9.42 4.59 24.91
CA ALA A 159 -9.85 5.99 24.97
C ALA A 159 -8.83 6.93 24.31
N GLU A 160 -7.54 6.67 24.48
CA GLU A 160 -6.49 7.44 23.76
C GLU A 160 -6.55 7.20 22.27
N TYR A 161 -6.78 5.97 21.83
CA TYR A 161 -6.94 5.64 20.43
C TYR A 161 -8.19 6.29 19.81
N GLU A 162 -9.30 6.35 20.54
CA GLU A 162 -10.53 7.02 20.10
C GLU A 162 -10.40 8.54 19.99
N ILE A 163 -9.40 9.14 20.60
CA ILE A 163 -9.11 10.58 20.49
C ILE A 163 -8.39 10.88 19.17
N HIS A 164 -7.67 9.91 18.60
CA HIS A 164 -7.03 10.07 17.32
C HIS A 164 -8.06 10.12 16.21
N GLN A 165 -8.00 11.16 15.42
CA GLN A 165 -8.80 11.28 14.20
C GLN A 165 -8.08 10.50 13.10
N PRO A 166 -8.72 9.55 12.41
CA PRO A 166 -8.06 8.78 11.35
C PRO A 166 -7.39 9.65 10.29
N GLU A 167 -7.90 10.85 10.04
CA GLU A 167 -7.31 11.82 9.13
C GLU A 167 -6.09 12.57 9.69
N GLN A 168 -5.70 12.28 10.92
CA GLN A 168 -4.54 12.89 11.60
C GLN A 168 -3.46 11.85 11.93
N ASP A 169 -3.79 10.59 11.74
CA ASP A 169 -2.88 9.50 12.06
C ASP A 169 -1.99 9.17 10.85
N ALA A 170 -0.77 8.74 11.15
CA ALA A 170 0.21 8.30 10.20
C ALA A 170 -0.12 6.93 9.67
N TYR A 171 -0.20 6.79 8.37
CA TYR A 171 -0.44 5.51 7.75
C TYR A 171 0.48 5.34 6.54
N GLY A 172 1.36 4.38 6.61
CA GLY A 172 2.27 4.06 5.54
C GLY A 172 2.38 2.56 5.25
N ASP A 173 3.24 2.20 4.30
CA ASP A 173 3.53 0.81 3.94
C ASP A 173 2.27 -0.03 3.71
N TRP A 174 1.42 0.44 2.83
CA TRP A 174 0.10 -0.15 2.60
C TRP A 174 0.16 -1.55 2.04
N ALA A 175 -0.68 -2.43 2.57
CA ALA A 175 -1.04 -3.71 1.97
C ALA A 175 -2.55 -3.87 1.90
N ALA A 176 -3.04 -4.54 0.88
CA ALA A 176 -4.47 -4.71 0.64
C ALA A 176 -4.82 -6.14 0.25
N ILE A 177 -5.99 -6.59 0.69
CA ILE A 177 -6.53 -7.90 0.30
C ILE A 177 -8.04 -7.87 0.22
N SER A 178 -8.62 -8.66 -0.68
CA SER A 178 -10.06 -8.91 -0.74
C SER A 178 -10.39 -10.31 -0.24
N ILE A 179 -11.29 -10.41 0.73
CA ILE A 179 -11.73 -11.68 1.31
C ILE A 179 -13.26 -11.67 1.41
N GLY A 180 -13.91 -12.63 0.74
CA GLY A 180 -15.36 -12.81 0.84
C GLY A 180 -16.17 -11.58 0.42
N GLY A 181 -15.69 -10.81 -0.54
CA GLY A 181 -16.34 -9.59 -1.03
C GLY A 181 -16.17 -8.38 -0.13
N GLN A 182 -15.25 -8.44 0.82
CA GLN A 182 -14.85 -7.31 1.66
C GLN A 182 -13.38 -6.97 1.38
N TYR A 183 -13.01 -5.71 1.59
CA TYR A 183 -11.67 -5.19 1.41
C TYR A 183 -11.04 -4.90 2.77
N TYR A 184 -9.80 -5.31 2.92
CA TYR A 184 -9.01 -5.06 4.12
C TYR A 184 -7.76 -4.31 3.72
N LEU A 185 -7.47 -3.24 4.44
CA LEU A 185 -6.24 -2.48 4.33
C LEU A 185 -5.41 -2.69 5.60
N PHE A 186 -4.12 -2.83 5.42
CA PHE A 186 -3.13 -2.92 6.48
C PHE A 186 -2.11 -1.83 6.25
N CYS A 187 -1.65 -1.24 7.33
CA CYS A 187 -0.62 -0.22 7.31
C CYS A 187 0.22 -0.36 8.57
N ASP A 188 1.38 0.21 8.57
CA ASP A 188 2.04 0.52 9.83
C ASP A 188 1.53 1.88 10.36
N PHE A 189 1.83 2.13 11.64
CA PHE A 189 1.31 3.27 12.39
C PHE A 189 2.45 3.89 13.21
#